data_19fada7ae7ce56d8551e82dbd8d9d5cd
#
_entry.id   19fada7ae7ce56d8551e82dbd8d9d5cd
#
_cell.length_a   1.000
_cell.length_b   1.000
_cell.length_c   1.000
_cell.angle_alpha   90.00
_cell.angle_beta   90.00
_cell.angle_gamma   90.00
#
_symmetry.space_group_name_H-M   'P 1'
#
loop_
_entity.id
_entity.type
_entity.pdbx_description
1 polymer ?
#
loop_
_entity_poly.entity_id
_entity_poly.type
_entity_poly.pdbx_seq_one_letter_code
_entity_poly.pdbx_strand_id
1 'polypeptide(L)'
;AYCFQGITQPFPNHIHEYYVIGLVEQGERTLLCKNISYTIQRGNLILFNPGDSHSCAQKSQGTFSYRGLNLSKSLMLKLSEDITGRRELPVFTENVLSRTEPACYFRLLHQAIMEHSGEFDREENLYLMLSCLLEEYVQVPSPKICENYPQEIGQVCSFIRQHYREHL
;
A
#
# COMPACT_ATOMS: atom_id res chain seq x y z
N ALA A 1 -1.11 -7.74 -13.05
CA ALA A 1 -0.42 -6.50 -13.42
C ALA A 1 -0.98 -5.96 -14.73
N TYR A 2 -0.92 -4.68 -14.93
CA TYR A 2 -1.35 -4.01 -16.16
C TYR A 2 -0.55 -2.72 -16.40
N CYS A 3 -0.54 -2.27 -17.66
CA CYS A 3 0.14 -1.04 -18.06
C CYS A 3 -0.76 -0.24 -19.00
N PHE A 4 -0.96 1.02 -18.69
CA PHE A 4 -1.61 1.98 -19.58
C PHE A 4 -0.58 2.96 -20.12
N GLN A 5 -0.60 3.20 -21.42
CA GLN A 5 0.34 4.11 -22.09
C GLN A 5 -0.43 5.15 -22.91
N GLY A 6 0.02 6.40 -22.82
CA GLY A 6 -0.49 7.47 -23.67
C GLY A 6 -1.95 7.83 -23.48
N ILE A 7 -2.52 7.60 -22.29
CA ILE A 7 -3.94 7.84 -22.03
C ILE A 7 -4.22 9.33 -21.95
N THR A 8 -5.31 9.76 -22.60
CA THR A 8 -5.82 11.13 -22.52
C THR A 8 -7.18 11.19 -21.80
N GLN A 9 -7.92 10.08 -21.75
CA GLN A 9 -9.25 10.04 -21.13
C GLN A 9 -9.14 10.17 -19.60
N PRO A 10 -10.10 10.85 -18.94
CA PRO A 10 -10.22 10.83 -17.50
C PRO A 10 -10.70 9.46 -17.02
N PHE A 11 -10.37 9.12 -15.79
CA PHE A 11 -11.00 8.00 -15.07
C PHE A 11 -12.14 8.57 -14.22
N PRO A 12 -13.40 8.17 -14.49
CA PRO A 12 -14.54 8.63 -13.71
C PRO A 12 -14.45 8.11 -12.27
N ASN A 13 -15.28 8.66 -11.39
CA ASN A 13 -15.31 8.20 -10.00
C ASN A 13 -15.77 6.75 -9.92
N HIS A 14 -14.99 5.93 -9.22
CA HIS A 14 -15.24 4.50 -9.03
C HIS A 14 -14.56 3.97 -7.76
N ILE A 15 -14.80 2.72 -7.45
CA ILE A 15 -14.22 1.98 -6.33
C ILE A 15 -13.70 0.63 -6.83
N HIS A 16 -12.79 0.03 -6.08
CA HIS A 16 -12.36 -1.35 -6.27
C HIS A 16 -12.64 -2.16 -5.01
N GLU A 17 -12.90 -3.46 -5.15
CA GLU A 17 -13.04 -4.38 -4.02
C GLU A 17 -11.70 -5.00 -3.57
N TYR A 18 -10.62 -4.65 -4.25
CA TYR A 18 -9.25 -5.10 -4.05
C TYR A 18 -8.32 -3.91 -3.83
N TYR A 19 -7.10 -4.18 -3.38
CA TYR A 19 -6.06 -3.16 -3.28
C TYR A 19 -5.49 -2.84 -4.66
N VAL A 20 -5.23 -1.58 -4.90
CA VAL A 20 -4.52 -1.12 -6.09
C VAL A 20 -3.23 -0.43 -5.66
N ILE A 21 -2.12 -0.89 -6.22
CA ILE A 21 -0.82 -0.22 -6.11
C ILE A 21 -0.44 0.19 -7.53
N GLY A 22 -0.21 1.47 -7.75
CA GLY A 22 0.06 2.00 -9.08
C GLY A 22 1.23 2.97 -9.11
N LEU A 23 2.01 2.96 -10.19
CA LEU A 23 3.15 3.85 -10.39
C LEU A 23 2.93 4.72 -11.63
N VAL A 24 3.03 6.03 -11.44
CA VAL A 24 2.97 6.99 -12.55
C VAL A 24 4.30 7.01 -13.27
N GLU A 25 4.30 6.67 -14.57
CA GLU A 25 5.49 6.65 -15.40
C GLU A 25 5.67 7.92 -16.23
N GLN A 26 4.55 8.55 -16.63
CA GLN A 26 4.59 9.77 -17.44
C GLN A 26 3.33 10.61 -17.25
N GLY A 27 3.49 11.93 -17.38
CA GLY A 27 2.39 12.89 -17.34
C GLY A 27 2.04 13.34 -15.92
N GLU A 28 1.03 14.19 -15.85
CA GLU A 28 0.52 14.78 -14.62
C GLU A 28 -1.01 14.75 -14.64
N ARG A 29 -1.64 14.40 -13.53
CA ARG A 29 -3.09 14.39 -13.37
C ARG A 29 -3.51 14.89 -11.99
N THR A 30 -4.77 15.27 -11.89
CA THR A 30 -5.44 15.49 -10.61
C THR A 30 -6.16 14.21 -10.22
N LEU A 31 -5.73 13.61 -9.11
CA LEU A 31 -6.38 12.49 -8.46
C LEU A 31 -7.24 13.02 -7.33
N LEU A 32 -8.53 12.70 -7.35
CA LEU A 32 -9.43 12.90 -6.20
C LEU A 32 -9.63 11.54 -5.53
N CYS A 33 -9.28 11.40 -4.27
CA CYS A 33 -9.49 10.19 -3.48
C CYS A 33 -10.05 10.55 -2.11
N LYS A 34 -11.17 9.94 -1.72
CA LYS A 34 -11.85 10.21 -0.44
C LYS A 34 -12.05 11.71 -0.16
N ASN A 35 -12.43 12.48 -1.19
CA ASN A 35 -12.58 13.94 -1.17
C ASN A 35 -11.28 14.74 -0.95
N ILE A 36 -10.12 14.10 -0.99
CA ILE A 36 -8.82 14.77 -0.96
C ILE A 36 -8.27 14.83 -2.38
N SER A 37 -7.82 16.01 -2.79
CA SER A 37 -7.25 16.23 -4.13
C SER A 37 -5.72 16.17 -4.09
N TYR A 38 -5.15 15.37 -4.96
CA TYR A 38 -3.71 15.21 -5.13
C TYR A 38 -3.30 15.59 -6.56
N THR A 39 -2.15 16.20 -6.72
CA THR A 39 -1.47 16.24 -7.99
C THR A 39 -0.54 15.03 -8.08
N ILE A 40 -0.79 14.14 -9.03
CA ILE A 40 0.04 12.97 -9.27
C ILE A 40 0.88 13.18 -10.53
N GLN A 41 2.14 12.78 -10.45
CA GLN A 41 3.13 12.95 -11.51
C GLN A 41 4.11 11.79 -11.54
N ARG A 42 5.00 11.79 -12.54
CA ARG A 42 6.01 10.74 -12.70
C ARG A 42 6.76 10.43 -11.41
N GLY A 43 6.80 9.16 -11.05
CA GLY A 43 7.46 8.62 -9.87
C GLY A 43 6.58 8.57 -8.61
N ASN A 44 5.33 9.07 -8.68
CA ASN A 44 4.40 8.86 -7.58
C ASN A 44 3.89 7.42 -7.59
N LEU A 45 3.90 6.80 -6.40
CA LEU A 45 3.22 5.56 -6.13
C LEU A 45 1.84 5.87 -5.56
N ILE A 46 0.81 5.23 -6.12
CA ILE A 46 -0.60 5.43 -5.75
C ILE A 46 -1.07 4.20 -5.02
N LEU A 47 -1.74 4.38 -3.89
CA LEU A 47 -2.25 3.31 -3.05
C LEU A 47 -3.76 3.50 -2.84
N PHE A 48 -4.56 2.49 -3.23
CA PHE A 48 -5.98 2.46 -2.91
C PHE A 48 -6.31 1.23 -2.07
N ASN A 49 -6.98 1.47 -0.97
CA ASN A 49 -7.61 0.41 -0.19
C ASN A 49 -8.91 -0.05 -0.88
N PRO A 50 -9.36 -1.27 -0.61
CA PRO A 50 -10.68 -1.69 -1.04
C PRO A 50 -11.77 -0.73 -0.56
N GLY A 51 -12.60 -0.23 -1.48
CA GLY A 51 -13.66 0.72 -1.20
C GLY A 51 -13.25 2.20 -1.25
N ASP A 52 -11.98 2.53 -1.43
CA ASP A 52 -11.55 3.92 -1.63
C ASP A 52 -12.16 4.48 -2.93
N SER A 53 -13.07 5.45 -2.78
CA SER A 53 -13.66 6.16 -3.92
C SER A 53 -12.65 7.12 -4.52
N HIS A 54 -12.41 7.01 -5.83
CA HIS A 54 -11.44 7.85 -6.51
C HIS A 54 -11.79 8.12 -7.97
N SER A 55 -11.27 9.24 -8.47
CA SER A 55 -11.33 9.65 -9.87
C SER A 55 -10.02 10.33 -10.27
N CYS A 56 -9.71 10.32 -11.55
CA CYS A 56 -8.49 10.92 -12.05
C CYS A 56 -8.79 11.76 -13.29
N ALA A 57 -8.55 13.06 -13.20
CA ALA A 57 -8.79 14.01 -14.27
C ALA A 57 -7.48 14.52 -14.87
N GLN A 58 -7.54 14.88 -16.14
CA GLN A 58 -6.41 15.52 -16.82
C GLN A 58 -6.17 16.91 -16.23
N LYS A 59 -4.93 17.22 -15.90
CA LYS A 59 -4.53 18.54 -15.37
C LYS A 59 -3.95 19.46 -16.45
N SER A 60 -3.27 18.87 -17.44
CA SER A 60 -2.63 19.58 -18.52
C SER A 60 -2.86 18.87 -19.86
N GLN A 61 -2.63 19.55 -20.98
CA GLN A 61 -2.59 18.87 -22.28
C GLN A 61 -1.36 17.96 -22.31
N GLY A 62 -1.59 16.66 -22.35
CA GLY A 62 -0.53 15.66 -22.37
C GLY A 62 -1.05 14.25 -22.17
N THR A 63 -0.19 13.28 -22.44
CA THR A 63 -0.50 11.88 -22.23
C THR A 63 -0.09 11.44 -20.83
N PHE A 64 -0.78 10.45 -20.33
CA PHE A 64 -0.52 9.84 -19.02
C PHE A 64 -0.19 8.38 -19.20
N SER A 65 0.86 7.91 -18.56
CA SER A 65 1.25 6.51 -18.55
C SER A 65 1.40 6.02 -17.12
N TYR A 66 0.91 4.83 -16.87
CA TYR A 66 0.77 4.33 -15.51
C TYR A 66 0.78 2.79 -15.50
N ARG A 67 1.47 2.21 -14.53
CA ARG A 67 1.49 0.76 -14.26
C ARG A 67 0.71 0.47 -13.01
N GLY A 68 0.03 -0.67 -12.99
CA GLY A 68 -0.77 -1.07 -11.83
C GLY A 68 -0.67 -2.55 -11.48
N LEU A 69 -0.83 -2.81 -10.19
CA LEU A 69 -1.02 -4.13 -9.59
C LEU A 69 -2.30 -4.14 -8.80
N ASN A 70 -3.11 -5.18 -9.00
CA ASN A 70 -4.29 -5.45 -8.20
C ASN A 70 -4.01 -6.63 -7.29
N LEU A 71 -4.22 -6.45 -5.99
CA LEU A 71 -4.03 -7.49 -4.98
C LEU A 71 -5.37 -7.78 -4.31
N SER A 72 -5.81 -9.04 -4.39
CA SER A 72 -7.05 -9.45 -3.71
C SER A 72 -6.92 -9.32 -2.19
N LYS A 73 -8.05 -9.14 -1.49
CA LYS A 73 -8.09 -9.12 -0.02
C LYS A 73 -7.50 -10.40 0.58
N SER A 74 -7.77 -11.56 -0.04
CA SER A 74 -7.25 -12.85 0.44
C SER A 74 -5.74 -12.96 0.33
N LEU A 75 -5.17 -12.48 -0.79
CA LEU A 75 -3.71 -12.43 -0.97
C LEU A 75 -3.08 -11.44 0.00
N MET A 76 -3.63 -10.23 0.12
CA MET A 76 -3.12 -9.21 1.04
C MET A 76 -3.18 -9.68 2.50
N LEU A 77 -4.24 -10.39 2.89
CA LEU A 77 -4.36 -10.95 4.24
C LEU A 77 -3.26 -11.97 4.55
N LYS A 78 -2.96 -12.86 3.58
CA LYS A 78 -1.87 -13.83 3.70
C LYS A 78 -0.52 -13.11 3.81
N LEU A 79 -0.23 -12.20 2.90
CA LEU A 79 1.04 -11.47 2.87
C LEU A 79 1.24 -10.59 4.13
N SER A 80 0.16 -9.97 4.63
CA SER A 80 0.20 -9.23 5.88
C SER A 80 0.54 -10.14 7.06
N GLU A 81 -0.08 -11.32 7.12
CA GLU A 81 0.22 -12.32 8.16
C GLU A 81 1.68 -12.81 8.08
N ASP A 82 2.16 -13.11 6.87
CA ASP A 82 3.53 -13.59 6.64
C ASP A 82 4.58 -12.52 7.01
N ILE A 83 4.31 -11.23 6.73
CA ILE A 83 5.26 -10.14 6.97
C ILE A 83 5.20 -9.64 8.42
N THR A 84 3.98 -9.45 8.95
CA THR A 84 3.79 -8.77 10.25
C THR A 84 3.46 -9.71 11.41
N GLY A 85 3.18 -10.98 11.13
CA GLY A 85 2.66 -11.96 12.08
C GLY A 85 1.19 -11.73 12.46
N ARG A 86 0.49 -10.80 11.80
CA ARG A 86 -0.90 -10.44 12.10
C ARG A 86 -1.82 -10.78 10.92
N ARG A 87 -2.86 -11.54 11.21
CA ARG A 87 -3.87 -11.90 10.22
C ARG A 87 -4.96 -10.84 10.13
N GLU A 88 -4.63 -9.70 9.58
CA GLU A 88 -5.56 -8.58 9.40
C GLU A 88 -5.29 -7.84 8.09
N LEU A 89 -6.34 -7.25 7.51
CA LEU A 89 -6.20 -6.46 6.30
C LEU A 89 -5.60 -5.10 6.64
N PRO A 90 -4.46 -4.74 6.04
CA PRO A 90 -3.84 -3.45 6.28
C PRO A 90 -4.69 -2.32 5.69
N VAL A 91 -4.61 -1.13 6.30
CA VAL A 91 -5.23 0.08 5.76
C VAL A 91 -4.14 1.10 5.50
N PHE A 92 -3.86 1.38 4.24
CA PHE A 92 -2.93 2.43 3.86
C PHE A 92 -3.46 3.79 4.28
N THR A 93 -2.64 4.55 5.00
CA THR A 93 -2.97 5.90 5.49
C THR A 93 -2.77 6.97 4.44
N GLU A 94 -1.85 6.75 3.51
CA GLU A 94 -1.50 7.65 2.43
C GLU A 94 -1.97 7.07 1.09
N ASN A 95 -2.55 7.90 0.24
CA ASN A 95 -2.98 7.47 -1.10
C ASN A 95 -1.95 7.82 -2.20
N VAL A 96 -0.99 8.71 -1.92
CA VAL A 96 0.03 9.13 -2.89
C VAL A 96 1.38 9.27 -2.20
N LEU A 97 2.33 8.46 -2.61
CA LEU A 97 3.71 8.51 -2.10
C LEU A 97 4.65 9.09 -3.16
N SER A 98 5.60 9.93 -2.74
CA SER A 98 6.54 10.58 -3.65
C SER A 98 7.96 10.09 -3.41
N ARG A 99 8.59 9.55 -4.47
CA ARG A 99 10.01 9.13 -4.48
C ARG A 99 10.39 8.20 -3.34
N THR A 100 9.62 7.13 -3.17
CA THR A 100 9.78 6.15 -2.10
C THR A 100 10.51 4.89 -2.55
N GLU A 101 11.12 4.20 -1.61
CA GLU A 101 11.76 2.91 -1.83
C GLU A 101 10.78 1.85 -2.39
N PRO A 102 9.54 1.72 -1.90
CA PRO A 102 8.55 0.81 -2.47
C PRO A 102 8.33 0.97 -3.98
N ALA A 103 8.51 2.18 -4.54
CA ALA A 103 8.38 2.40 -5.98
C ALA A 103 9.48 1.71 -6.80
N CYS A 104 10.65 1.46 -6.21
CA CYS A 104 11.72 0.70 -6.86
C CYS A 104 11.34 -0.78 -6.94
N TYR A 105 10.91 -1.37 -5.84
CA TYR A 105 10.45 -2.76 -5.80
C TYR A 105 9.21 -2.97 -6.66
N PHE A 106 8.29 -2.00 -6.69
CA PHE A 106 7.14 -2.03 -7.60
C PHE A 106 7.57 -2.18 -9.07
N ARG A 107 8.58 -1.40 -9.52
CA ARG A 107 9.06 -1.51 -10.91
C ARG A 107 9.63 -2.89 -11.21
N LEU A 108 10.47 -3.41 -10.33
CA LEU A 108 11.09 -4.73 -10.48
C LEU A 108 10.02 -5.82 -10.50
N LEU A 109 9.08 -5.79 -9.56
CA LEU A 109 7.96 -6.72 -9.49
C LEU A 109 7.10 -6.66 -10.76
N HIS A 110 6.69 -5.45 -11.16
CA HIS A 110 5.84 -5.27 -12.34
C HIS A 110 6.54 -5.78 -13.60
N GLN A 111 7.83 -5.48 -13.76
CA GLN A 111 8.64 -5.97 -14.87
C GLN A 111 8.73 -7.50 -14.84
N ALA A 112 9.07 -8.10 -13.70
CA ALA A 112 9.15 -9.55 -13.53
C ALA A 112 7.83 -10.27 -13.88
N ILE A 113 6.69 -9.67 -13.54
CA ILE A 113 5.37 -10.22 -13.90
C ILE A 113 5.14 -10.11 -15.42
N MET A 114 5.42 -8.96 -16.02
CA MET A 114 5.15 -8.74 -17.44
C MET A 114 6.08 -9.54 -18.37
N GLU A 115 7.31 -9.78 -17.95
CA GLU A 115 8.32 -10.55 -18.68
C GLU A 115 8.27 -12.05 -18.36
N HIS A 116 7.36 -12.49 -17.48
CA HIS A 116 7.25 -13.89 -17.03
C HIS A 116 8.54 -14.43 -16.41
N SER A 117 9.28 -13.56 -15.70
CA SER A 117 10.50 -13.93 -14.98
C SER A 117 10.23 -15.00 -13.90
N GLY A 118 11.29 -15.50 -13.27
CA GLY A 118 11.22 -16.54 -12.26
C GLY A 118 10.23 -16.23 -11.12
N GLU A 119 9.65 -17.24 -10.53
CA GLU A 119 8.71 -17.11 -9.43
C GLU A 119 9.37 -16.43 -8.22
N PHE A 120 10.63 -16.80 -7.94
CA PHE A 120 11.42 -16.23 -6.85
C PHE A 120 11.57 -14.71 -6.97
N ASP A 121 11.92 -14.18 -8.15
CA ASP A 121 12.08 -12.73 -8.36
C ASP A 121 10.77 -11.97 -8.12
N ARG A 122 9.65 -12.58 -8.50
CA ARG A 122 8.32 -11.99 -8.29
C ARG A 122 7.92 -11.97 -6.83
N GLU A 123 8.16 -13.07 -6.12
CA GLU A 123 7.88 -13.17 -4.69
C GLU A 123 8.78 -12.23 -3.88
N GLU A 124 10.09 -12.26 -4.11
CA GLU A 124 11.04 -11.38 -3.42
C GLU A 124 10.64 -9.91 -3.53
N ASN A 125 10.44 -9.40 -4.74
CA ASN A 125 10.08 -7.99 -4.93
C ASN A 125 8.70 -7.64 -4.37
N LEU A 126 7.74 -8.59 -4.37
CA LEU A 126 6.43 -8.40 -3.74
C LEU A 126 6.56 -8.26 -2.23
N TYR A 127 7.33 -9.16 -1.58
CA TYR A 127 7.56 -9.10 -0.14
C TYR A 127 8.33 -7.84 0.27
N LEU A 128 9.38 -7.47 -0.44
CA LEU A 128 10.16 -6.25 -0.16
C LEU A 128 9.28 -4.99 -0.29
N MET A 129 8.53 -4.88 -1.38
CA MET A 129 7.61 -3.76 -1.58
C MET A 129 6.58 -3.65 -0.45
N LEU A 130 5.92 -4.77 -0.12
CA LEU A 130 4.89 -4.79 0.91
C LEU A 130 5.48 -4.59 2.31
N SER A 131 6.65 -5.11 2.62
CA SER A 131 7.32 -4.87 3.91
C SER A 131 7.52 -3.39 4.15
N CYS A 132 8.08 -2.65 3.18
CA CYS A 132 8.23 -1.21 3.28
C CYS A 132 6.89 -0.49 3.42
N LEU A 133 5.87 -0.89 2.64
CA LEU A 133 4.56 -0.25 2.70
C LEU A 133 3.84 -0.51 4.02
N LEU A 134 3.92 -1.73 4.55
CA LEU A 134 3.27 -2.11 5.80
C LEU A 134 3.95 -1.50 7.03
N GLU A 135 5.25 -1.30 6.98
CA GLU A 135 6.02 -0.68 8.07
C GLU A 135 5.76 0.82 8.17
N GLU A 136 5.73 1.54 7.05
CA GLU A 136 5.72 3.00 7.05
C GLU A 136 4.33 3.62 6.84
N TYR A 137 3.45 2.96 6.07
CA TYR A 137 2.21 3.59 5.56
C TYR A 137 0.93 2.87 5.95
N VAL A 138 0.98 2.01 6.94
CA VAL A 138 -0.21 1.34 7.45
C VAL A 138 -0.56 1.82 8.84
N GLN A 139 -1.83 2.16 9.06
CA GLN A 139 -2.35 2.23 10.42
C GLN A 139 -2.32 0.83 10.99
N VAL A 140 -1.40 0.60 11.91
CA VAL A 140 -1.52 -0.54 12.82
C VAL A 140 -2.70 -0.21 13.71
N PRO A 141 -3.81 -0.94 13.67
CA PRO A 141 -4.82 -0.81 14.70
C PRO A 141 -4.08 -0.95 16.02
N SER A 142 -4.14 0.07 16.87
CA SER A 142 -3.65 -0.10 18.23
C SER A 142 -4.25 -1.39 18.72
N PRO A 143 -3.47 -2.35 19.25
CA PRO A 143 -4.06 -3.56 19.79
C PRO A 143 -5.18 -3.07 20.68
N LYS A 144 -6.44 -3.48 20.39
CA LYS A 144 -7.52 -3.29 21.34
C LYS A 144 -6.97 -3.95 22.58
N ILE A 145 -6.49 -3.14 23.53
CA ILE A 145 -6.16 -3.62 24.86
C ILE A 145 -7.49 -4.23 25.28
N CYS A 146 -7.59 -5.55 25.26
CA CYS A 146 -8.72 -6.21 25.84
C CYS A 146 -8.72 -5.72 27.29
N GLU A 147 -9.63 -4.81 27.63
CA GLU A 147 -9.77 -4.27 29.00
C GLU A 147 -10.12 -5.35 30.02
N ASN A 148 -10.28 -6.59 29.57
CA ASN A 148 -10.55 -7.79 30.36
C ASN A 148 -9.35 -8.74 30.46
N TYR A 149 -8.15 -8.23 30.65
CA TYR A 149 -7.07 -9.09 31.14
C TYR A 149 -7.35 -9.46 32.63
N PRO A 150 -7.12 -10.72 33.03
CA PRO A 150 -7.00 -11.04 34.45
C PRO A 150 -6.09 -10.03 35.13
N GLN A 151 -6.42 -9.60 36.32
CA GLN A 151 -5.73 -8.53 37.05
C GLN A 151 -4.20 -8.75 37.09
N GLU A 152 -3.78 -10.03 37.18
CA GLU A 152 -2.39 -10.47 37.21
C GLU A 152 -1.65 -10.12 35.88
N ILE A 153 -2.30 -10.31 34.73
CA ILE A 153 -1.74 -9.98 33.40
C ILE A 153 -1.58 -8.46 33.26
N GLY A 154 -2.55 -7.68 33.74
CA GLY A 154 -2.46 -6.23 33.79
C GLY A 154 -1.25 -5.75 34.63
N GLN A 155 -0.99 -6.37 35.77
CA GLN A 155 0.16 -6.07 36.64
C GLN A 155 1.48 -6.41 35.94
N VAL A 156 1.60 -7.56 35.29
CA VAL A 156 2.80 -7.96 34.53
C VAL A 156 3.08 -7.00 33.39
N CYS A 157 2.07 -6.63 32.62
CA CYS A 157 2.22 -5.65 31.54
C CYS A 157 2.67 -4.28 32.05
N SER A 158 2.13 -3.84 33.20
CA SER A 158 2.53 -2.57 33.83
C SER A 158 3.97 -2.63 34.34
N PHE A 159 4.35 -3.74 34.97
CA PHE A 159 5.73 -3.96 35.41
C PHE A 159 6.72 -3.92 34.25
N ILE A 160 6.44 -4.65 33.16
CA ILE A 160 7.29 -4.64 31.96
C ILE A 160 7.43 -3.21 31.39
N ARG A 161 6.32 -2.46 31.25
CA ARG A 161 6.35 -1.09 30.75
C ARG A 161 7.19 -0.14 31.60
N GLN A 162 7.23 -0.34 32.91
CA GLN A 162 8.00 0.49 33.82
C GLN A 162 9.49 0.14 33.82
N HIS A 163 9.84 -1.14 33.64
CA HIS A 163 11.18 -1.67 33.86
C HIS A 163 11.88 -2.22 32.60
N TYR A 164 11.25 -2.14 31.41
CA TYR A 164 11.81 -2.76 30.19
C TYR A 164 13.19 -2.21 29.77
N ARG A 165 13.60 -1.05 30.29
CA ARG A 165 14.92 -0.44 30.07
C ARG A 165 15.94 -0.77 31.14
N GLU A 166 15.53 -1.43 32.21
CA GLU A 166 16.41 -1.86 33.29
C GLU A 166 16.89 -3.28 32.98
N HIS A 167 18.18 -3.56 33.27
CA HIS A 167 18.66 -4.93 33.17
C HIS A 167 17.97 -5.78 34.25
N LEU A 168 17.23 -6.78 33.80
CA LEU A 168 16.64 -7.84 34.64
C LEU A 168 17.76 -8.76 35.11
#